data_fa4d8a005eb9927679d55c4d6d9ffac2
#
_entry.id   fa4d8a005eb9927679d55c4d6d9ffac2
#
_cell.length_a   1.000
_cell.length_b   1.000
_cell.length_c   1.000
_cell.angle_alpha   90.00
_cell.angle_beta   90.00
_cell.angle_gamma   90.00
#
_symmetry.space_group_name_H-M   'P 1'
#
loop_
_entity.id
_entity.type
_entity.pdbx_description
1 polymer ?
#
loop_
_entity_poly.entity_id
_entity_poly.type
_entity_poly.pdbx_seq_one_letter_code
_entity_poly.pdbx_strand_id
1 'polypeptide(L)'
;MKLRYITGRGGSATQGLSLYLSTLVNDYQGFANDSELHRLSVDEQVDIITEFCKPATHLIANSYGAYLWLLSRIDAAPSETGVLLLSPVMGRAVDPEKMLSSRPPRLRGLESAISKDRLAIPQQVRVVTGRDDDVCAYQTAIAQCAKLGIGDLSIVEDEGHNMSHSLVSKIATAFLTGVN
;
A
#
# COMPACT_ATOMS: atom_id res chain seq x y z
N MET A 1 -0.46 8.08 18.69
CA MET A 1 -0.39 7.61 17.27
C MET A 1 -0.01 6.15 17.28
N LYS A 2 -0.81 5.29 16.62
CA LYS A 2 -0.51 3.86 16.44
C LYS A 2 -0.20 3.64 14.97
N LEU A 3 1.08 3.45 14.64
CA LEU A 3 1.54 3.27 13.27
C LEU A 3 1.69 1.79 12.94
N ARG A 4 1.09 1.36 11.84
CA ARG A 4 1.31 0.05 11.21
C ARG A 4 1.97 0.23 9.86
N TYR A 5 2.94 -0.62 9.54
CA TYR A 5 3.61 -0.61 8.26
C TYR A 5 3.59 -2.00 7.63
N ILE A 6 3.07 -2.08 6.40
CA ILE A 6 3.06 -3.31 5.61
C ILE A 6 4.08 -3.18 4.50
N THR A 7 5.08 -4.05 4.48
CA THR A 7 6.14 -4.01 3.47
C THR A 7 5.64 -4.44 2.10
N GLY A 8 6.39 -4.07 1.06
CA GLY A 8 6.29 -4.73 -0.25
C GLY A 8 6.76 -6.18 -0.16
N ARG A 9 6.57 -6.93 -1.23
CA ARG A 9 6.96 -8.34 -1.30
C ARG A 9 8.45 -8.54 -1.03
N GLY A 10 8.76 -9.47 -0.12
CA GLY A 10 10.14 -9.73 0.32
C GLY A 10 10.75 -8.61 1.17
N GLY A 11 9.97 -7.60 1.55
CA GLY A 11 10.45 -6.53 2.41
C GLY A 11 10.63 -6.96 3.85
N SER A 12 11.52 -6.27 4.57
CA SER A 12 11.85 -6.53 5.98
C SER A 12 11.01 -5.64 6.91
N ALA A 13 10.46 -6.24 7.98
CA ALA A 13 9.80 -5.50 9.05
C ALA A 13 10.77 -4.85 10.06
N THR A 14 12.08 -5.06 9.91
CA THR A 14 13.12 -4.60 10.87
C THR A 14 14.26 -3.82 10.21
N GLN A 15 14.23 -3.61 8.91
CA GLN A 15 15.28 -2.92 8.15
C GLN A 15 14.71 -1.84 7.23
N GLY A 16 15.57 -1.00 6.66
CA GLY A 16 15.21 0.03 5.70
C GLY A 16 14.14 0.98 6.24
N LEU A 17 13.07 1.21 5.48
CA LEU A 17 11.97 2.10 5.87
C LEU A 17 11.32 1.66 7.19
N SER A 18 11.18 0.35 7.43
CA SER A 18 10.62 -0.18 8.68
C SER A 18 11.41 0.27 9.91
N LEU A 19 12.74 0.13 9.86
CA LEU A 19 13.63 0.60 10.93
C LEU A 19 13.51 2.11 11.12
N TYR A 20 13.50 2.89 10.04
CA TYR A 20 13.32 4.35 10.11
C TYR A 20 12.00 4.73 10.79
N LEU A 21 10.88 4.14 10.37
CA LEU A 21 9.55 4.42 10.94
C LEU A 21 9.48 4.10 12.44
N SER A 22 10.16 3.05 12.89
CA SER A 22 10.22 2.67 14.31
C SER A 22 10.90 3.74 15.18
N THR A 23 11.73 4.61 14.59
CA THR A 23 12.35 5.74 15.31
C THR A 23 11.45 6.95 15.43
N LEU A 24 10.39 7.04 14.62
CA LEU A 24 9.49 8.19 14.57
C LEU A 24 8.29 8.07 15.52
N VAL A 25 7.87 6.83 15.85
CA VAL A 25 6.62 6.59 16.57
C VAL A 25 6.79 5.49 17.61
N ASN A 26 6.43 5.77 18.88
CA ASN A 26 6.58 4.82 19.99
C ASN A 26 5.70 3.56 19.83
N ASP A 27 4.45 3.69 19.33
CA ASP A 27 3.58 2.54 19.03
C ASP A 27 3.66 2.21 17.54
N TYR A 28 4.77 1.57 17.18
CA TYR A 28 5.07 1.12 15.83
C TYR A 28 5.06 -0.40 15.74
N GLN A 29 4.49 -0.93 14.65
CA GLN A 29 4.65 -2.33 14.26
C GLN A 29 4.80 -2.44 12.73
N GLY A 30 5.85 -3.16 12.31
CA GLY A 30 6.07 -3.54 10.92
C GLY A 30 5.56 -4.97 10.66
N PHE A 31 4.99 -5.18 9.49
CA PHE A 31 4.57 -6.48 8.97
C PHE A 31 5.40 -6.84 7.74
N ALA A 32 6.11 -7.96 7.80
CA ALA A 32 6.88 -8.47 6.67
C ALA A 32 5.97 -9.22 5.69
N ASN A 33 6.02 -8.81 4.43
CA ASN A 33 5.36 -9.52 3.35
C ASN A 33 6.34 -10.54 2.74
N ASP A 34 6.58 -11.60 3.49
CA ASP A 34 7.62 -12.60 3.25
C ASP A 34 7.09 -13.89 2.58
N SER A 35 7.99 -14.87 2.45
CA SER A 35 7.67 -16.16 1.82
C SER A 35 6.67 -16.99 2.64
N GLU A 36 6.56 -16.80 3.95
CA GLU A 36 5.61 -17.54 4.80
C GLU A 36 4.19 -17.05 4.51
N LEU A 37 4.00 -15.71 4.46
CA LEU A 37 2.72 -15.13 4.07
C LEU A 37 2.29 -15.63 2.68
N HIS A 38 3.22 -15.72 1.72
CA HIS A 38 2.91 -16.15 0.35
C HIS A 38 2.60 -17.64 0.17
N ARG A 39 2.79 -18.47 1.19
CA ARG A 39 2.32 -19.87 1.20
C ARG A 39 0.83 -20.00 1.54
N LEU A 40 0.27 -18.97 2.13
CA LEU A 40 -1.14 -18.92 2.48
C LEU A 40 -1.99 -18.57 1.26
N SER A 41 -3.26 -18.95 1.29
CA SER A 41 -4.23 -18.46 0.33
C SER A 41 -4.37 -16.94 0.43
N VAL A 42 -4.82 -16.29 -0.64
CA VAL A 42 -5.01 -14.82 -0.63
C VAL A 42 -6.02 -14.40 0.42
N ASP A 43 -7.01 -15.23 0.72
CA ASP A 43 -8.01 -14.94 1.74
C ASP A 43 -7.37 -14.91 3.13
N GLU A 44 -6.56 -15.90 3.46
CA GLU A 44 -5.81 -15.91 4.72
C GLU A 44 -4.84 -14.72 4.82
N GLN A 45 -4.16 -14.36 3.71
CA GLN A 45 -3.31 -13.17 3.68
C GLN A 45 -4.12 -11.90 4.00
N VAL A 46 -5.29 -11.74 3.38
CA VAL A 46 -6.18 -10.59 3.59
C VAL A 46 -6.71 -10.55 5.01
N ASP A 47 -7.10 -11.68 5.58
CA ASP A 47 -7.57 -11.78 6.96
C ASP A 47 -6.48 -11.35 7.96
N ILE A 48 -5.25 -11.83 7.78
CA ILE A 48 -4.09 -11.45 8.60
C ILE A 48 -3.84 -9.93 8.51
N ILE A 49 -3.84 -9.37 7.30
CA ILE A 49 -3.66 -7.92 7.11
C ILE A 49 -4.80 -7.12 7.73
N THR A 50 -6.02 -7.61 7.64
CA THR A 50 -7.19 -6.98 8.26
C THR A 50 -7.01 -6.88 9.79
N GLU A 51 -6.66 -8.00 10.43
CA GLU A 51 -6.41 -8.04 11.88
C GLU A 51 -5.24 -7.14 12.29
N PHE A 52 -4.14 -7.19 11.53
CA PHE A 52 -2.96 -6.35 11.78
C PHE A 52 -3.28 -4.85 11.74
N CYS A 53 -4.17 -4.43 10.83
CA CYS A 53 -4.53 -3.02 10.65
C CYS A 53 -5.56 -2.51 11.67
N LYS A 54 -6.34 -3.36 12.33
CA LYS A 54 -7.42 -2.93 13.24
C LYS A 54 -7.02 -1.88 14.29
N PRO A 55 -5.87 -1.99 14.97
CA PRO A 55 -5.50 -1.00 15.98
C PRO A 55 -4.89 0.28 15.42
N ALA A 56 -4.68 0.38 14.11
CA ALA A 56 -3.95 1.48 13.49
C ALA A 56 -4.74 2.79 13.53
N THR A 57 -4.08 3.88 13.90
CA THR A 57 -4.53 5.26 13.59
C THR A 57 -3.88 5.77 12.32
N HIS A 58 -2.69 5.23 11.97
CA HIS A 58 -1.96 5.52 10.75
C HIS A 58 -1.43 4.21 10.16
N LEU A 59 -1.54 4.09 8.86
CA LEU A 59 -1.05 2.97 8.09
C LEU A 59 -0.14 3.47 6.97
N ILE A 60 1.00 2.83 6.80
CA ILE A 60 1.82 2.95 5.60
C ILE A 60 1.88 1.57 4.96
N ALA A 61 1.60 1.47 3.68
CA ALA A 61 1.66 0.20 2.97
C ALA A 61 2.39 0.36 1.63
N ASN A 62 3.29 -0.58 1.33
CA ASN A 62 4.13 -0.53 0.14
C ASN A 62 3.79 -1.65 -0.84
N SER A 63 3.72 -1.34 -2.13
CA SER A 63 3.68 -2.29 -3.24
C SER A 63 2.56 -3.34 -3.07
N TYR A 64 2.93 -4.64 -2.98
CA TYR A 64 1.99 -5.73 -2.76
C TYR A 64 1.33 -5.68 -1.37
N GLY A 65 1.98 -5.11 -0.35
CA GLY A 65 1.34 -4.84 0.93
C GLY A 65 0.18 -3.86 0.82
N ALA A 66 0.32 -2.84 -0.02
CA ALA A 66 -0.78 -1.93 -0.34
C ALA A 66 -1.91 -2.64 -1.11
N TYR A 67 -1.58 -3.58 -1.99
CA TYR A 67 -2.57 -4.41 -2.67
C TYR A 67 -3.39 -5.26 -1.72
N LEU A 68 -2.74 -5.95 -0.77
CA LEU A 68 -3.45 -6.75 0.26
C LEU A 68 -4.34 -5.86 1.14
N TRP A 69 -3.86 -4.66 1.49
CA TRP A 69 -4.69 -3.70 2.21
C TRP A 69 -5.91 -3.28 1.39
N LEU A 70 -5.77 -2.97 0.09
CA LEU A 70 -6.94 -2.65 -0.75
C LEU A 70 -7.95 -3.80 -0.80
N LEU A 71 -7.49 -5.06 -0.90
CA LEU A 71 -8.37 -6.22 -0.82
C LEU A 71 -9.11 -6.30 0.51
N SER A 72 -8.44 -5.96 1.63
CA SER A 72 -9.05 -5.94 2.96
C SER A 72 -10.14 -4.88 3.15
N ARG A 73 -10.22 -3.91 2.21
CA ARG A 73 -11.24 -2.86 2.25
C ARG A 73 -12.53 -3.21 1.50
N ILE A 74 -12.56 -4.36 0.79
CA ILE A 74 -13.77 -4.83 0.11
C ILE A 74 -14.82 -5.20 1.17
N ASP A 75 -15.98 -4.58 1.11
CA ASP A 75 -17.12 -4.75 2.03
C ASP A 75 -16.77 -4.53 3.53
N ALA A 76 -15.67 -3.84 3.80
CA ALA A 76 -15.26 -3.54 5.17
C ALA A 76 -16.07 -2.39 5.78
N ALA A 77 -16.03 -2.27 7.10
CA ALA A 77 -16.56 -1.10 7.78
C ALA A 77 -15.73 0.17 7.46
N PRO A 78 -16.34 1.35 7.47
CA PRO A 78 -15.63 2.62 7.38
C PRO A 78 -14.51 2.73 8.43
N SER A 79 -13.45 3.46 8.10
CA SER A 79 -12.29 3.68 8.99
C SER A 79 -11.84 5.12 8.90
N GLU A 80 -11.38 5.67 10.03
CA GLU A 80 -10.77 7.00 10.12
C GLU A 80 -9.22 6.94 10.09
N THR A 81 -8.67 5.77 9.82
CA THR A 81 -7.21 5.58 9.74
C THR A 81 -6.63 6.43 8.62
N GLY A 82 -5.63 7.26 8.92
CA GLY A 82 -4.82 7.91 7.88
C GLY A 82 -3.96 6.88 7.17
N VAL A 83 -3.93 6.90 5.85
CA VAL A 83 -3.26 5.87 5.02
C VAL A 83 -2.32 6.50 4.00
N LEU A 84 -1.09 5.99 3.95
CA LEU A 84 -0.11 6.29 2.91
C LEU A 84 0.19 5.01 2.12
N LEU A 85 -0.07 5.03 0.81
CA LEU A 85 0.26 3.96 -0.11
C LEU A 85 1.47 4.37 -0.96
N LEU A 86 2.54 3.58 -0.89
CA LEU A 86 3.79 3.80 -1.62
C LEU A 86 3.90 2.79 -2.77
N SER A 87 4.07 3.25 -3.99
CA SER A 87 4.11 2.43 -5.22
C SER A 87 3.08 1.29 -5.20
N PRO A 88 1.79 1.56 -4.93
CA PRO A 88 0.82 0.49 -4.71
C PRO A 88 0.59 -0.33 -5.98
N VAL A 89 0.54 -1.65 -5.85
CA VAL A 89 0.04 -2.51 -6.92
C VAL A 89 -1.48 -2.32 -6.99
N MET A 90 -1.96 -1.69 -8.06
CA MET A 90 -3.40 -1.40 -8.27
C MET A 90 -3.95 -2.02 -9.56
N GLY A 91 -3.15 -2.81 -10.27
CA GLY A 91 -3.53 -3.37 -11.55
C GLY A 91 -2.56 -4.44 -12.04
N ARG A 92 -2.53 -4.63 -13.36
CA ARG A 92 -1.61 -5.57 -13.99
C ARG A 92 -0.19 -5.02 -14.01
N ALA A 93 0.78 -5.95 -14.03
CA ALA A 93 2.17 -5.61 -14.25
C ALA A 93 2.39 -4.92 -15.59
N VAL A 94 3.28 -3.95 -15.61
CA VAL A 94 3.86 -3.39 -16.85
C VAL A 94 4.74 -4.43 -17.50
N ASP A 95 5.65 -5.00 -16.72
CA ASP A 95 6.52 -6.10 -17.12
C ASP A 95 6.13 -7.37 -16.38
N PRO A 96 5.60 -8.41 -17.07
CA PRO A 96 5.22 -9.66 -16.43
C PRO A 96 6.36 -10.40 -15.73
N GLU A 97 7.63 -10.13 -16.11
CA GLU A 97 8.80 -10.78 -15.49
C GLU A 97 9.14 -10.16 -14.13
N LYS A 98 8.72 -8.91 -13.87
CA LYS A 98 8.96 -8.20 -12.61
C LYS A 98 7.92 -8.49 -11.53
N MET A 99 6.81 -9.07 -11.91
CA MET A 99 5.84 -9.64 -10.98
C MET A 99 5.82 -11.16 -11.13
N LEU A 100 5.63 -11.91 -10.04
CA LEU A 100 5.49 -13.37 -10.07
C LEU A 100 4.32 -13.86 -10.94
N SER A 101 3.41 -12.97 -11.27
CA SER A 101 2.39 -13.16 -12.29
C SER A 101 2.06 -11.81 -12.91
N SER A 102 1.77 -11.77 -14.19
CA SER A 102 1.29 -10.55 -14.86
C SER A 102 0.00 -9.98 -14.28
N ARG A 103 -0.63 -10.73 -13.38
CA ARG A 103 -1.89 -10.36 -12.72
C ARG A 103 -1.81 -10.75 -11.25
N PRO A 104 -1.94 -9.79 -10.32
CA PRO A 104 -2.08 -10.11 -8.90
C PRO A 104 -3.30 -11.02 -8.67
N PRO A 105 -3.23 -11.95 -7.72
CA PRO A 105 -4.36 -12.81 -7.40
C PRO A 105 -5.57 -11.98 -6.98
N ARG A 106 -6.78 -12.36 -7.41
CA ARG A 106 -8.05 -11.64 -7.15
C ARG A 106 -8.18 -10.25 -7.78
N LEU A 107 -7.33 -9.85 -8.72
CA LEU A 107 -7.43 -8.54 -9.38
C LEU A 107 -8.82 -8.27 -9.96
N ARG A 108 -9.45 -9.26 -10.62
CA ARG A 108 -10.83 -9.10 -11.13
C ARG A 108 -11.85 -8.82 -10.04
N GLY A 109 -11.65 -9.41 -8.85
CA GLY A 109 -12.49 -9.16 -7.67
C GLY A 109 -12.35 -7.72 -7.19
N LEU A 110 -11.11 -7.22 -7.09
CA LEU A 110 -10.81 -5.84 -6.74
C LEU A 110 -11.41 -4.86 -7.76
N GLU A 111 -11.17 -5.08 -9.06
CA GLU A 111 -11.72 -4.24 -10.13
C GLU A 111 -13.25 -4.19 -10.10
N SER A 112 -13.90 -5.34 -9.86
CA SER A 112 -15.37 -5.41 -9.70
C SER A 112 -15.85 -4.69 -8.45
N ALA A 113 -15.13 -4.79 -7.35
CA ALA A 113 -15.49 -4.11 -6.10
C ALA A 113 -15.34 -2.58 -6.25
N ILE A 114 -14.28 -2.11 -6.90
CA ILE A 114 -14.10 -0.69 -7.23
C ILE A 114 -15.24 -0.18 -8.12
N SER A 115 -15.57 -0.92 -9.19
CA SER A 115 -16.65 -0.49 -10.12
C SER A 115 -18.03 -0.47 -9.50
N LYS A 116 -18.26 -1.16 -8.40
CA LYS A 116 -19.52 -1.26 -7.65
C LYS A 116 -19.51 -0.45 -6.35
N ASP A 117 -18.51 0.40 -6.16
CA ASP A 117 -18.35 1.24 -4.96
C ASP A 117 -18.40 0.44 -3.64
N ARG A 118 -17.70 -0.72 -3.62
CA ARG A 118 -17.68 -1.65 -2.47
C ARG A 118 -16.40 -1.60 -1.66
N LEU A 119 -15.51 -0.63 -1.89
CA LEU A 119 -14.32 -0.42 -1.08
C LEU A 119 -14.57 0.68 -0.04
N ALA A 120 -14.45 0.33 1.24
CA ALA A 120 -14.48 1.30 2.31
C ALA A 120 -13.13 2.02 2.44
N ILE A 121 -12.89 2.99 1.56
CA ILE A 121 -11.66 3.80 1.55
C ILE A 121 -11.78 4.92 2.59
N PRO A 122 -10.81 5.07 3.52
CA PRO A 122 -10.78 6.19 4.46
C PRO A 122 -10.69 7.54 3.74
N GLN A 123 -11.16 8.60 4.40
CA GLN A 123 -11.08 9.96 3.83
C GLN A 123 -9.65 10.46 3.64
N GLN A 124 -8.74 10.05 4.55
CA GLN A 124 -7.34 10.47 4.53
C GLN A 124 -6.47 9.37 3.90
N VAL A 125 -6.45 9.30 2.59
CA VAL A 125 -5.57 8.41 1.84
C VAL A 125 -4.70 9.22 0.91
N ARG A 126 -3.38 9.09 1.08
CA ARG A 126 -2.36 9.60 0.16
C ARG A 126 -1.76 8.44 -0.64
N VAL A 127 -1.61 8.63 -1.92
CA VAL A 127 -0.92 7.68 -2.82
C VAL A 127 0.30 8.36 -3.43
N VAL A 128 1.44 7.69 -3.39
CA VAL A 128 2.67 8.17 -4.02
C VAL A 128 3.25 7.04 -4.87
N THR A 129 3.56 7.32 -6.13
CA THR A 129 4.17 6.36 -7.06
C THR A 129 5.18 7.07 -7.96
N GLY A 130 6.18 6.33 -8.42
CA GLY A 130 7.15 6.84 -9.39
C GLY A 130 6.56 6.91 -10.79
N ARG A 131 7.03 7.88 -11.59
CA ARG A 131 6.67 7.97 -13.02
C ARG A 131 7.21 6.79 -13.80
N ASP A 132 8.41 6.32 -13.44
CA ASP A 132 9.12 5.23 -14.09
C ASP A 132 8.87 3.88 -13.42
N ASP A 133 7.72 3.75 -12.71
CA ASP A 133 7.31 2.50 -12.07
C ASP A 133 7.11 1.40 -13.13
N ASP A 134 8.03 0.46 -13.14
CA ASP A 134 8.14 -0.63 -14.10
C ASP A 134 7.39 -1.90 -13.65
N VAL A 135 6.79 -1.87 -12.46
CA VAL A 135 5.94 -2.94 -11.91
C VAL A 135 4.46 -2.61 -12.12
N CYS A 136 4.02 -1.43 -11.70
CA CYS A 136 2.64 -0.99 -11.86
C CYS A 136 2.60 0.42 -12.45
N ALA A 137 2.15 0.58 -13.69
CA ALA A 137 2.14 1.85 -14.37
C ALA A 137 1.42 2.92 -13.54
N TYR A 138 2.04 4.10 -13.40
CA TYR A 138 1.44 5.23 -12.68
C TYR A 138 0.08 5.65 -13.25
N GLN A 139 -0.15 5.46 -14.57
CA GLN A 139 -1.45 5.70 -15.20
C GLN A 139 -2.56 4.81 -14.59
N THR A 140 -2.20 3.58 -14.18
CA THR A 140 -3.12 2.69 -13.46
C THR A 140 -3.46 3.28 -12.08
N ALA A 141 -2.47 3.81 -11.36
CA ALA A 141 -2.71 4.48 -10.08
C ALA A 141 -3.64 5.69 -10.26
N ILE A 142 -3.41 6.55 -11.28
CA ILE A 142 -4.30 7.68 -11.60
C ILE A 142 -5.74 7.19 -11.82
N ALA A 143 -5.92 6.20 -12.69
CA ALA A 143 -7.26 5.70 -13.04
C ALA A 143 -7.99 5.08 -11.85
N GLN A 144 -7.29 4.33 -10.99
CA GLN A 144 -7.90 3.70 -9.82
C GLN A 144 -8.16 4.72 -8.70
N CYS A 145 -7.25 5.66 -8.43
CA CYS A 145 -7.48 6.74 -7.47
C CYS A 145 -8.70 7.56 -7.83
N ALA A 146 -8.87 7.91 -9.12
CA ALA A 146 -10.05 8.64 -9.58
C ALA A 146 -11.36 7.86 -9.31
N LYS A 147 -11.37 6.54 -9.54
CA LYS A 147 -12.55 5.69 -9.26
C LYS A 147 -12.82 5.54 -7.76
N LEU A 148 -11.78 5.55 -6.94
CA LEU A 148 -11.86 5.40 -5.47
C LEU A 148 -12.11 6.74 -4.75
N GLY A 149 -12.17 7.86 -5.47
CA GLY A 149 -12.31 9.18 -4.86
C GLY A 149 -11.07 9.65 -4.08
N ILE A 150 -9.89 9.05 -4.34
CA ILE A 150 -8.63 9.45 -3.71
C ILE A 150 -8.06 10.65 -4.45
N GLY A 151 -8.14 11.83 -3.82
CA GLY A 151 -7.66 13.09 -4.42
C GLY A 151 -6.18 13.38 -4.15
N ASP A 152 -5.58 12.81 -3.10
CA ASP A 152 -4.17 13.04 -2.74
C ASP A 152 -3.29 11.96 -3.42
N LEU A 153 -2.95 12.21 -4.68
CA LEU A 153 -2.07 11.38 -5.50
C LEU A 153 -0.87 12.20 -5.97
N SER A 154 0.34 11.72 -5.69
CA SER A 154 1.60 12.30 -6.16
C SER A 154 2.32 11.34 -7.10
N ILE A 155 2.69 11.83 -8.28
CA ILE A 155 3.57 11.13 -9.22
C ILE A 155 4.95 11.78 -9.12
N VAL A 156 5.96 10.99 -8.80
CA VAL A 156 7.33 11.48 -8.60
C VAL A 156 8.15 11.22 -9.87
N GLU A 157 8.71 12.30 -10.42
CA GLU A 157 9.60 12.20 -11.58
C GLU A 157 10.89 11.47 -11.20
N ASP A 158 11.50 10.80 -12.16
CA ASP A 158 12.79 10.09 -12.05
C ASP A 158 12.82 8.99 -10.96
N GLU A 159 11.65 8.54 -10.48
CA GLU A 159 11.54 7.45 -9.50
C GLU A 159 10.76 6.27 -10.11
N GLY A 160 11.25 5.06 -9.83
CA GLY A 160 10.64 3.80 -10.26
C GLY A 160 9.77 3.17 -9.16
N HIS A 161 9.51 1.86 -9.30
CA HIS A 161 8.75 1.09 -8.30
C HIS A 161 9.41 1.12 -6.91
N ASN A 162 10.73 0.95 -6.89
CA ASN A 162 11.53 1.06 -5.67
C ASN A 162 12.05 2.49 -5.53
N MET A 163 11.19 3.38 -5.03
CA MET A 163 11.59 4.76 -4.77
C MET A 163 12.78 4.83 -3.79
N SER A 164 13.58 5.89 -3.93
CA SER A 164 14.76 6.09 -3.09
C SER A 164 14.41 6.18 -1.59
N HIS A 165 15.25 5.59 -0.72
CA HIS A 165 15.01 5.55 0.72
C HIS A 165 14.88 6.97 1.32
N SER A 166 15.69 7.91 0.85
CA SER A 166 15.63 9.30 1.33
C SER A 166 14.30 9.98 1.01
N LEU A 167 13.74 9.71 -0.18
CA LEU A 167 12.46 10.24 -0.59
C LEU A 167 11.31 9.62 0.23
N VAL A 168 11.24 8.28 0.31
CA VAL A 168 10.15 7.62 1.07
C VAL A 168 10.19 7.98 2.54
N SER A 169 11.38 8.20 3.13
CA SER A 169 11.52 8.67 4.50
C SER A 169 10.95 10.07 4.69
N LYS A 170 11.22 11.00 3.76
CA LYS A 170 10.65 12.36 3.79
C LYS A 170 9.12 12.34 3.65
N ILE A 171 8.60 11.56 2.68
CA ILE A 171 7.16 11.42 2.45
C ILE A 171 6.47 10.85 3.68
N ALA A 172 7.02 9.79 4.28
CA ALA A 172 6.47 9.17 5.48
C ALA A 172 6.47 10.14 6.67
N THR A 173 7.56 10.89 6.86
CA THR A 173 7.64 11.92 7.92
C THR A 173 6.59 13.00 7.72
N ALA A 174 6.46 13.56 6.52
CA ALA A 174 5.47 14.57 6.19
C ALA A 174 4.04 14.07 6.45
N PHE A 175 3.74 12.83 6.04
CA PHE A 175 2.46 12.19 6.29
C PHE A 175 2.15 12.05 7.80
N LEU A 176 3.13 11.61 8.60
CA LEU A 176 2.93 11.40 10.05
C LEU A 176 2.86 12.71 10.85
N THR A 177 3.48 13.78 10.36
CA THR A 177 3.49 15.09 11.02
C THR A 177 2.39 16.05 10.55
N GLY A 178 1.66 15.68 9.50
CA GLY A 178 0.65 16.53 8.88
C GLY A 178 1.23 17.76 8.16
N VAL A 179 2.52 17.76 7.88
CA VAL A 179 3.20 18.82 7.11
C VAL A 179 3.13 18.46 5.63
N ASN A 180 2.47 19.33 4.85
CA ASN A 180 2.40 19.22 3.37
C ASN A 180 3.62 19.87 2.71
#